data_2505c12bae0a24f1f2b32d9fd99da2fd
#
_entry.id   2505c12bae0a24f1f2b32d9fd99da2fd
#
_cell.length_a   1.000
_cell.length_b   1.000
_cell.length_c   1.000
_cell.angle_alpha   90.00
_cell.angle_beta   90.00
_cell.angle_gamma   90.00
#
_symmetry.space_group_name_H-M   'P 1'
#
loop_
_entity.id
_entity.type
_entity.pdbx_description
1 polymer ?
#
loop_
_entity_poly.entity_id
_entity_poly.type
_entity_poly.pdbx_seq_one_letter_code
_entity_poly.pdbx_strand_id
1 'polypeptide(L)'
;MTSEPILEQAQDAAARAIVAARHVVAMVGAGISVESGIPPFRGPGGLWTKYGEPDFLDYDRFREDPKKWWEDRIARTGAIQELIDALSQAKPNPAHFALAELERLGQLQHIITQNIDNLHQEAGSSAITEIHGNRLKLRCLTCSTRWPLDQFPIEELPPKCPKCGGLIKSDTVMFGEPIPGDALDECTHQTRLCDCMLLVGTSAVVYPAAGFPADAKMSGARLIEINPNETPLTPLCDIVLRAPAGASLPPLVERVRQLAMA
;
A
#
# COMPACT_ATOMS: atom_id res chain seq x y z
N MET A 1 -19.47 5.00 -17.22
CA MET A 1 -18.43 5.94 -17.70
C MET A 1 -18.86 7.32 -17.24
N THR A 2 -18.15 7.93 -16.29
CA THR A 2 -18.33 9.33 -15.89
C THR A 2 -18.03 10.21 -17.10
N SER A 3 -18.88 11.21 -17.39
CA SER A 3 -18.62 12.14 -18.48
C SER A 3 -17.34 12.95 -18.18
N GLU A 4 -16.54 13.24 -19.17
CA GLU A 4 -15.28 13.98 -19.07
C GLU A 4 -15.40 15.28 -18.23
N PRO A 5 -16.47 16.11 -18.38
CA PRO A 5 -16.66 17.28 -17.54
C PRO A 5 -16.85 17.00 -16.04
N ILE A 6 -17.45 15.86 -15.67
CA ILE A 6 -17.65 15.49 -14.27
C ILE A 6 -16.30 15.11 -13.63
N LEU A 7 -15.45 14.39 -14.35
CA LEU A 7 -14.11 14.03 -13.88
C LEU A 7 -13.23 15.27 -13.70
N GLU A 8 -13.28 16.22 -14.61
CA GLU A 8 -12.55 17.49 -14.50
C GLU A 8 -12.96 18.30 -13.28
N GLN A 9 -14.27 18.44 -13.03
CA GLN A 9 -14.77 19.14 -11.84
C GLN A 9 -14.32 18.46 -10.55
N ALA A 10 -14.33 17.11 -10.51
CA ALA A 10 -13.86 16.36 -9.37
C ALA A 10 -12.34 16.53 -9.17
N GLN A 11 -11.54 16.57 -10.24
CA GLN A 11 -10.11 16.85 -10.15
C GLN A 11 -9.82 18.26 -9.63
N ASP A 12 -10.57 19.27 -10.05
CA ASP A 12 -10.43 20.64 -9.54
C ASP A 12 -10.79 20.74 -8.05
N ALA A 13 -11.86 20.05 -7.64
CA ALA A 13 -12.25 19.99 -6.23
C ALA A 13 -11.19 19.27 -5.38
N ALA A 14 -10.64 18.16 -5.88
CA ALA A 14 -9.59 17.39 -5.23
C ALA A 14 -8.30 18.22 -5.09
N ALA A 15 -7.87 18.92 -6.15
CA ALA A 15 -6.68 19.76 -6.11
C ALA A 15 -6.82 20.89 -5.08
N ARG A 16 -7.98 21.57 -5.04
CA ARG A 16 -8.25 22.59 -4.01
C ARG A 16 -8.27 22.01 -2.59
N ALA A 17 -8.78 20.81 -2.40
CA ALA A 17 -8.79 20.15 -1.10
C ALA A 17 -7.37 19.81 -0.64
N ILE A 18 -6.52 19.32 -1.54
CA ILE A 18 -5.11 19.00 -1.25
C ILE A 18 -4.34 20.29 -0.87
N VAL A 19 -4.45 21.35 -1.68
CA VAL A 19 -3.72 22.61 -1.42
C VAL A 19 -4.18 23.32 -0.13
N ALA A 20 -5.44 23.17 0.22
CA ALA A 20 -6.00 23.75 1.47
C ALA A 20 -5.65 22.92 2.71
N ALA A 21 -5.22 21.68 2.56
CA ALA A 21 -4.89 20.78 3.66
C ALA A 21 -3.53 21.12 4.27
N ARG A 22 -3.37 20.82 5.55
CA ARG A 22 -2.12 20.96 6.29
C ARG A 22 -1.34 19.65 6.37
N HIS A 23 -2.07 18.53 6.32
CA HIS A 23 -1.49 17.20 6.44
C HIS A 23 -2.23 16.20 5.55
N VAL A 24 -1.71 16.01 4.35
CA VAL A 24 -2.27 15.06 3.38
C VAL A 24 -1.62 13.70 3.56
N VAL A 25 -2.42 12.66 3.66
CA VAL A 25 -1.96 11.27 3.71
C VAL A 25 -2.56 10.51 2.52
N ALA A 26 -1.76 9.71 1.83
CA ALA A 26 -2.26 8.77 0.83
C ALA A 26 -2.32 7.36 1.42
N MET A 27 -3.51 6.77 1.46
CA MET A 27 -3.68 5.35 1.75
C MET A 27 -3.82 4.58 0.44
N VAL A 28 -2.89 3.66 0.19
CA VAL A 28 -2.71 3.03 -1.11
C VAL A 28 -2.88 1.51 -1.02
N GLY A 29 -3.56 0.93 -2.01
CA GLY A 29 -3.72 -0.51 -2.17
C GLY A 29 -3.26 -1.02 -3.54
N ALA A 30 -3.43 -2.32 -3.79
CA ALA A 30 -2.91 -3.01 -4.98
C ALA A 30 -3.42 -2.44 -6.32
N GLY A 31 -4.54 -1.72 -6.31
CA GLY A 31 -5.09 -1.09 -7.51
C GLY A 31 -4.17 -0.08 -8.17
N ILE A 32 -3.27 0.59 -7.42
CA ILE A 32 -2.28 1.50 -7.99
C ILE A 32 -1.25 0.76 -8.86
N SER A 33 -0.93 -0.49 -8.52
CA SER A 33 0.12 -1.28 -9.17
C SER A 33 -0.38 -2.15 -10.33
N VAL A 34 -1.69 -2.15 -10.61
CA VAL A 34 -2.27 -2.89 -11.75
C VAL A 34 -1.68 -2.42 -13.08
N GLU A 35 -1.50 -1.10 -13.24
CA GLU A 35 -0.89 -0.50 -14.43
C GLU A 35 0.64 -0.76 -14.51
N SER A 36 1.24 -1.32 -13.46
CA SER A 36 2.62 -1.81 -13.43
C SER A 36 2.73 -3.30 -13.78
N GLY A 37 1.61 -3.97 -14.11
CA GLY A 37 1.56 -5.39 -14.46
C GLY A 37 1.41 -6.32 -13.26
N ILE A 38 1.20 -5.81 -12.04
CA ILE A 38 0.93 -6.63 -10.86
C ILE A 38 -0.58 -6.93 -10.83
N PRO A 39 -0.98 -8.22 -10.86
CA PRO A 39 -2.39 -8.58 -10.79
C PRO A 39 -3.01 -8.11 -9.46
N PRO A 40 -4.26 -7.61 -9.45
CA PRO A 40 -4.93 -7.28 -8.20
C PRO A 40 -5.18 -8.55 -7.38
N PHE A 41 -5.44 -8.41 -6.09
CA PHE A 41 -5.79 -9.57 -5.28
C PHE A 41 -7.22 -10.04 -5.54
N ARG A 42 -8.16 -9.11 -5.72
CA ARG A 42 -9.61 -9.39 -5.93
C ARG A 42 -10.10 -8.80 -7.26
N GLY A 43 -11.25 -9.28 -7.70
CA GLY A 43 -11.89 -8.83 -8.93
C GLY A 43 -11.37 -9.56 -10.17
N PRO A 44 -11.71 -9.10 -11.36
CA PRO A 44 -11.31 -9.74 -12.62
C PRO A 44 -9.78 -9.86 -12.74
N GLY A 45 -9.27 -11.08 -12.96
CA GLY A 45 -7.84 -11.37 -13.05
C GLY A 45 -7.10 -11.39 -11.71
N GLY A 46 -7.81 -11.26 -10.58
CA GLY A 46 -7.21 -11.22 -9.25
C GLY A 46 -6.65 -12.58 -8.80
N LEU A 47 -5.56 -12.55 -8.06
CA LEU A 47 -4.88 -13.74 -7.56
C LEU A 47 -5.81 -14.59 -6.67
N TRP A 48 -6.56 -13.97 -5.77
CA TRP A 48 -7.48 -14.71 -4.90
C TRP A 48 -8.73 -15.19 -5.63
N THR A 49 -9.12 -14.53 -6.72
CA THR A 49 -10.17 -15.01 -7.61
C THR A 49 -9.73 -16.30 -8.32
N LYS A 50 -8.45 -16.42 -8.64
CA LYS A 50 -7.86 -17.58 -9.35
C LYS A 50 -7.47 -18.74 -8.43
N TYR A 51 -6.88 -18.43 -7.26
CA TYR A 51 -6.26 -19.42 -6.38
C TYR A 51 -7.00 -19.61 -5.04
N GLY A 52 -8.06 -18.84 -4.78
CA GLY A 52 -8.73 -18.77 -3.48
C GLY A 52 -8.12 -17.71 -2.56
N GLU A 53 -8.92 -17.25 -1.58
CA GLU A 53 -8.44 -16.34 -0.55
C GLU A 53 -7.47 -17.06 0.39
N PRO A 54 -6.40 -16.38 0.90
CA PRO A 54 -5.50 -16.94 1.90
C PRO A 54 -6.25 -17.33 3.18
N ASP A 55 -5.77 -18.37 3.83
CA ASP A 55 -6.29 -18.82 5.11
C ASP A 55 -5.77 -17.93 6.26
N PHE A 56 -6.65 -17.55 7.17
CA PHE A 56 -6.27 -16.81 8.38
C PHE A 56 -5.34 -17.60 9.31
N LEU A 57 -5.17 -18.91 9.09
CA LEU A 57 -4.24 -19.75 9.83
C LEU A 57 -2.82 -19.80 9.24
N ASP A 58 -2.53 -19.04 8.19
CA ASP A 58 -1.21 -19.09 7.55
C ASP A 58 -0.07 -18.72 8.51
N TYR A 59 -0.29 -17.75 9.39
CA TYR A 59 0.70 -17.39 10.41
C TYR A 59 0.87 -18.45 11.48
N ASP A 60 -0.20 -19.13 11.91
CA ASP A 60 -0.12 -20.22 12.88
C ASP A 60 0.62 -21.42 12.28
N ARG A 61 0.35 -21.79 11.02
CA ARG A 61 1.11 -22.83 10.30
C ARG A 61 2.60 -22.48 10.19
N PHE A 62 2.91 -21.22 9.90
CA PHE A 62 4.30 -20.77 9.92
C PHE A 62 4.93 -20.94 11.30
N ARG A 63 4.23 -20.63 12.39
CA ARG A 63 4.74 -20.80 13.76
C ARG A 63 4.93 -22.26 14.16
N GLU A 64 4.09 -23.16 13.66
CA GLU A 64 4.20 -24.60 13.88
C GLU A 64 5.43 -25.19 13.19
N ASP A 65 5.69 -24.84 11.93
CA ASP A 65 6.84 -25.31 11.16
C ASP A 65 7.49 -24.20 10.31
N PRO A 66 8.28 -23.32 10.95
CA PRO A 66 8.96 -22.24 10.23
C PRO A 66 9.94 -22.72 9.17
N LYS A 67 10.53 -23.93 9.36
CA LYS A 67 11.47 -24.50 8.39
C LYS A 67 10.78 -24.89 7.10
N LYS A 68 9.66 -25.62 7.22
CA LYS A 68 8.85 -26.00 6.06
C LYS A 68 8.34 -24.77 5.29
N TRP A 69 7.89 -23.73 6.01
CA TRP A 69 7.46 -22.50 5.37
C TRP A 69 8.57 -21.87 4.52
N TRP A 70 9.80 -21.85 5.01
CA TRP A 70 10.95 -21.36 4.27
C TRP A 70 11.26 -22.22 3.04
N GLU A 71 11.21 -23.55 3.18
CA GLU A 71 11.41 -24.49 2.09
C GLU A 71 10.39 -24.29 0.97
N ASP A 72 9.10 -24.19 1.33
CA ASP A 72 7.99 -23.96 0.38
C ASP A 72 8.13 -22.59 -0.33
N ARG A 73 8.56 -21.56 0.40
CA ARG A 73 8.80 -20.22 -0.16
C ARG A 73 9.98 -20.19 -1.14
N ILE A 74 11.02 -20.94 -0.87
CA ILE A 74 12.18 -21.08 -1.77
C ILE A 74 11.80 -21.89 -3.01
N ALA A 75 10.97 -22.93 -2.86
CA ALA A 75 10.51 -23.77 -3.95
C ALA A 75 9.65 -23.03 -4.99
N ARG A 76 8.97 -21.94 -4.60
CA ARG A 76 8.21 -21.03 -5.47
C ARG A 76 7.28 -21.76 -6.42
N THR A 77 6.05 -22.05 -5.98
CA THR A 77 5.05 -22.75 -6.79
C THR A 77 3.71 -22.01 -6.81
N GLY A 78 2.88 -22.24 -7.82
CA GLY A 78 1.51 -21.76 -7.91
C GLY A 78 1.39 -20.23 -7.83
N ALA A 79 0.48 -19.73 -6.98
CA ALA A 79 0.21 -18.30 -6.81
C ALA A 79 1.43 -17.49 -6.36
N ILE A 80 2.30 -18.09 -5.54
CA ILE A 80 3.54 -17.45 -5.06
C ILE A 80 4.48 -17.18 -6.24
N GLN A 81 4.64 -18.13 -7.13
CA GLN A 81 5.50 -17.96 -8.32
C GLN A 81 4.96 -16.85 -9.22
N GLU A 82 3.65 -16.89 -9.56
CA GLU A 82 3.03 -15.86 -10.40
C GLU A 82 3.18 -14.45 -9.81
N LEU A 83 2.95 -14.31 -8.50
CA LEU A 83 3.11 -13.03 -7.82
C LEU A 83 4.57 -12.55 -7.83
N ILE A 84 5.53 -13.44 -7.53
CA ILE A 84 6.96 -13.08 -7.53
C ILE A 84 7.42 -12.67 -8.92
N ASP A 85 6.99 -13.37 -9.97
CA ASP A 85 7.34 -13.05 -11.35
C ASP A 85 6.79 -11.69 -11.76
N ALA A 86 5.52 -11.41 -11.45
CA ALA A 86 4.91 -10.10 -11.69
C ALA A 86 5.65 -8.99 -10.93
N LEU A 87 5.93 -9.19 -9.63
CA LEU A 87 6.65 -8.23 -8.80
C LEU A 87 8.09 -7.99 -9.27
N SER A 88 8.74 -9.00 -9.86
CA SER A 88 10.13 -8.87 -10.33
C SER A 88 10.26 -8.06 -11.62
N GLN A 89 9.21 -8.01 -12.42
CA GLN A 89 9.15 -7.28 -13.70
C GLN A 89 8.51 -5.91 -13.58
N ALA A 90 7.75 -5.67 -12.51
CA ALA A 90 7.02 -4.44 -12.29
C ALA A 90 7.95 -3.24 -12.15
N LYS A 91 7.51 -2.12 -12.68
CA LYS A 91 8.17 -0.81 -12.52
C LYS A 91 7.13 0.23 -12.08
N PRO A 92 7.57 1.29 -11.40
CA PRO A 92 6.66 2.38 -11.07
C PRO A 92 5.94 2.89 -12.32
N ASN A 93 4.64 3.12 -12.19
CA ASN A 93 3.80 3.70 -13.23
C ASN A 93 3.52 5.19 -12.95
N PRO A 94 2.83 5.92 -13.84
CA PRO A 94 2.57 7.35 -13.66
C PRO A 94 1.91 7.73 -12.34
N ALA A 95 1.11 6.83 -11.71
CA ALA A 95 0.50 7.12 -10.42
C ALA A 95 1.54 7.16 -9.26
N HIS A 96 2.52 6.26 -9.28
CA HIS A 96 3.59 6.25 -8.28
C HIS A 96 4.44 7.53 -8.38
N PHE A 97 4.83 7.92 -9.59
CA PHE A 97 5.57 9.16 -9.82
C PHE A 97 4.76 10.40 -9.44
N ALA A 98 3.44 10.39 -9.65
CA ALA A 98 2.56 11.48 -9.26
C ALA A 98 2.51 11.66 -7.73
N LEU A 99 2.44 10.56 -6.96
CA LEU A 99 2.50 10.65 -5.49
C LEU A 99 3.87 11.14 -5.01
N ALA A 100 4.96 10.67 -5.61
CA ALA A 100 6.31 11.17 -5.30
C ALA A 100 6.44 12.66 -5.63
N GLU A 101 5.82 13.14 -6.70
CA GLU A 101 5.80 14.56 -7.05
C GLU A 101 4.97 15.39 -6.06
N LEU A 102 3.82 14.91 -5.57
CA LEU A 102 3.07 15.56 -4.48
C LEU A 102 3.90 15.68 -3.20
N GLU A 103 4.66 14.64 -2.85
CA GLU A 103 5.61 14.67 -1.72
C GLU A 103 6.69 15.74 -1.94
N ARG A 104 7.30 15.78 -3.13
CA ARG A 104 8.32 16.77 -3.49
C ARG A 104 7.80 18.21 -3.47
N LEU A 105 6.52 18.42 -3.83
CA LEU A 105 5.83 19.70 -3.75
C LEU A 105 5.45 20.10 -2.31
N GLY A 106 5.66 19.22 -1.33
CA GLY A 106 5.24 19.44 0.07
C GLY A 106 3.72 19.32 0.26
N GLN A 107 2.99 18.78 -0.70
CA GLN A 107 1.54 18.63 -0.69
C GLN A 107 1.08 17.23 -0.27
N LEU A 108 1.99 16.29 -0.07
CA LEU A 108 1.75 14.96 0.50
C LEU A 108 2.76 14.72 1.60
N GLN A 109 2.30 14.51 2.82
CA GLN A 109 3.16 14.34 3.98
C GLN A 109 3.49 12.87 4.26
N HIS A 110 2.59 11.95 3.90
CA HIS A 110 2.86 10.52 4.18
C HIS A 110 2.08 9.59 3.26
N ILE A 111 2.67 8.43 2.98
CA ILE A 111 2.02 7.31 2.27
C ILE A 111 1.87 6.14 3.23
N ILE A 112 0.65 5.68 3.47
CA ILE A 112 0.35 4.40 4.10
C ILE A 112 0.08 3.40 2.98
N THR A 113 1.02 2.52 2.71
CA THR A 113 0.82 1.51 1.66
C THR A 113 0.52 0.14 2.22
N GLN A 114 -0.48 -0.53 1.64
CA GLN A 114 -0.79 -1.93 1.86
C GLN A 114 0.04 -2.85 0.95
N ASN A 115 0.71 -2.27 -0.06
CA ASN A 115 1.49 -3.00 -1.05
C ASN A 115 2.85 -3.40 -0.50
N ILE A 116 3.35 -4.53 -0.99
CA ILE A 116 4.66 -5.09 -0.63
C ILE A 116 5.68 -4.96 -1.77
N ASP A 117 5.32 -4.24 -2.85
CA ASP A 117 6.00 -4.25 -4.16
C ASP A 117 7.25 -3.36 -4.23
N ASN A 118 7.41 -2.40 -3.32
CA ASN A 118 8.50 -1.42 -3.27
C ASN A 118 8.44 -0.31 -4.35
N LEU A 119 7.36 -0.22 -5.12
CA LEU A 119 7.30 0.71 -6.27
C LEU A 119 7.22 2.18 -5.85
N HIS A 120 6.72 2.50 -4.66
CA HIS A 120 6.74 3.87 -4.14
C HIS A 120 8.16 4.38 -3.91
N GLN A 121 9.02 3.56 -3.28
CA GLN A 121 10.42 3.88 -3.05
C GLN A 121 11.17 4.02 -4.37
N GLU A 122 10.91 3.13 -5.32
CA GLU A 122 11.52 3.19 -6.66
C GLU A 122 11.05 4.41 -7.47
N ALA A 123 9.85 4.93 -7.20
CA ALA A 123 9.35 6.18 -7.77
C ALA A 123 9.93 7.44 -7.11
N GLY A 124 10.62 7.29 -5.97
CA GLY A 124 11.26 8.41 -5.26
C GLY A 124 10.50 8.91 -4.03
N SER A 125 9.39 8.27 -3.62
CA SER A 125 8.76 8.58 -2.33
C SER A 125 9.60 8.09 -1.16
N SER A 126 9.61 8.84 -0.06
CA SER A 126 10.43 8.57 1.12
C SER A 126 9.61 8.49 2.43
N ALA A 127 8.56 9.29 2.55
CA ALA A 127 7.68 9.30 3.72
C ALA A 127 6.61 8.18 3.60
N ILE A 128 7.02 6.94 3.89
CA ILE A 128 6.19 5.75 3.63
C ILE A 128 6.13 4.85 4.86
N THR A 129 4.93 4.41 5.23
CA THR A 129 4.73 3.26 6.12
C THR A 129 4.16 2.09 5.34
N GLU A 130 4.90 0.98 5.34
CA GLU A 130 4.52 -0.29 4.72
C GLU A 130 3.76 -1.15 5.74
N ILE A 131 2.44 -0.93 5.86
CA ILE A 131 1.65 -1.58 6.91
C ILE A 131 1.64 -3.12 6.80
N HIS A 132 1.78 -3.65 5.59
CA HIS A 132 1.89 -5.09 5.35
C HIS A 132 3.33 -5.54 5.06
N GLY A 133 4.31 -4.70 5.41
CA GLY A 133 5.72 -4.97 5.19
C GLY A 133 6.18 -4.85 3.74
N ASN A 134 7.38 -5.39 3.45
CA ASN A 134 8.02 -5.29 2.14
C ASN A 134 8.65 -6.62 1.73
N ARG A 135 8.46 -7.02 0.47
CA ARG A 135 9.00 -8.27 -0.09
C ARG A 135 10.53 -8.32 -0.16
N LEU A 136 11.18 -7.15 -0.23
CA LEU A 136 12.64 -7.03 -0.32
C LEU A 136 13.32 -6.94 1.04
N LYS A 137 12.57 -7.14 2.14
CA LYS A 137 13.09 -7.08 3.50
C LYS A 137 12.83 -8.40 4.24
N LEU A 138 13.71 -8.67 5.18
CA LEU A 138 13.54 -9.67 6.22
C LEU A 138 13.30 -8.98 7.55
N ARG A 139 12.54 -9.61 8.46
CA ARG A 139 12.24 -9.10 9.79
C ARG A 139 12.42 -10.17 10.86
N CYS A 140 13.05 -9.80 11.97
CA CYS A 140 13.06 -10.61 13.18
C CYS A 140 11.72 -10.47 13.91
N LEU A 141 11.08 -11.58 14.21
CA LEU A 141 9.80 -11.61 14.92
C LEU A 141 9.89 -11.21 16.39
N THR A 142 11.10 -11.26 16.98
CA THR A 142 11.31 -10.95 18.41
C THR A 142 11.71 -9.50 18.65
N CYS A 143 12.64 -8.94 17.85
CA CYS A 143 13.17 -7.60 18.08
C CYS A 143 12.85 -6.61 16.95
N SER A 144 12.03 -7.00 15.99
CA SER A 144 11.58 -6.19 14.85
C SER A 144 12.69 -5.61 13.96
N THR A 145 13.97 -5.97 14.19
CA THR A 145 15.07 -5.55 13.31
C THR A 145 14.80 -6.06 11.88
N ARG A 146 15.00 -5.18 10.91
CA ARG A 146 14.83 -5.47 9.48
C ARG A 146 16.17 -5.41 8.76
N TRP A 147 16.29 -6.21 7.71
CA TRP A 147 17.45 -6.24 6.80
C TRP A 147 16.97 -6.28 5.36
N PRO A 148 17.70 -5.67 4.42
CA PRO A 148 17.49 -5.96 3.00
C PRO A 148 17.70 -7.47 2.74
N LEU A 149 16.80 -8.05 1.94
CA LEU A 149 16.82 -9.49 1.64
C LEU A 149 18.13 -9.91 0.95
N ASP A 150 18.67 -9.08 0.05
CA ASP A 150 19.89 -9.31 -0.72
C ASP A 150 21.18 -9.13 0.09
N GLN A 151 21.09 -8.54 1.31
CA GLN A 151 22.23 -8.29 2.18
C GLN A 151 22.27 -9.23 3.40
N PHE A 152 21.28 -10.11 3.56
CA PHE A 152 21.21 -11.03 4.68
C PHE A 152 21.53 -12.47 4.22
N PRO A 153 22.66 -13.06 4.67
CA PRO A 153 23.00 -14.44 4.31
C PRO A 153 22.02 -15.42 5.01
N ILE A 154 21.36 -16.26 4.22
CA ILE A 154 20.51 -17.35 4.72
C ILE A 154 21.34 -18.64 4.62
N GLU A 155 22.03 -18.99 5.72
CA GLU A 155 22.90 -20.17 5.78
C GLU A 155 22.16 -21.40 6.31
N GLU A 156 21.12 -21.18 7.11
CA GLU A 156 20.29 -22.24 7.69
C GLU A 156 18.80 -21.88 7.66
N LEU A 157 17.93 -22.87 7.72
CA LEU A 157 16.47 -22.69 7.77
C LEU A 157 15.88 -23.26 9.05
N PRO A 158 15.05 -22.50 9.77
CA PRO A 158 14.76 -21.08 9.57
C PRO A 158 15.92 -20.19 10.04
N PRO A 159 16.19 -19.05 9.35
CA PRO A 159 17.27 -18.16 9.74
C PRO A 159 17.02 -17.50 11.09
N LYS A 160 18.11 -17.25 11.83
CA LYS A 160 18.10 -16.68 13.17
C LYS A 160 18.63 -15.26 13.20
N CYS A 161 18.06 -14.46 14.06
CA CYS A 161 18.45 -13.07 14.24
C CYS A 161 19.85 -12.99 14.90
N PRO A 162 20.84 -12.31 14.27
CA PRO A 162 22.16 -12.16 14.87
C PRO A 162 22.18 -11.29 16.12
N LYS A 163 21.12 -10.48 16.35
CA LYS A 163 21.01 -9.61 17.52
C LYS A 163 20.39 -10.29 18.74
N CYS A 164 19.38 -11.16 18.56
CA CYS A 164 18.60 -11.71 19.68
C CYS A 164 18.30 -13.21 19.58
N GLY A 165 18.76 -13.90 18.53
CA GLY A 165 18.48 -15.32 18.30
C GLY A 165 17.04 -15.64 17.85
N GLY A 166 16.17 -14.63 17.74
CA GLY A 166 14.77 -14.80 17.32
C GLY A 166 14.63 -15.27 15.88
N LEU A 167 13.45 -15.82 15.54
CA LEU A 167 13.14 -16.23 14.17
C LEU A 167 13.12 -15.05 13.21
N ILE A 168 13.66 -15.24 12.02
CA ILE A 168 13.56 -14.29 10.92
C ILE A 168 12.63 -14.87 9.85
N LYS A 169 11.76 -14.02 9.29
CA LYS A 169 10.97 -14.32 8.08
C LYS A 169 11.00 -13.15 7.11
N SER A 170 10.36 -13.30 5.94
CA SER A 170 10.13 -12.12 5.09
C SER A 170 9.33 -11.08 5.86
N ASP A 171 9.59 -9.80 5.62
CA ASP A 171 8.90 -8.71 6.34
C ASP A 171 7.40 -8.61 5.98
N THR A 172 6.95 -9.25 4.89
CA THR A 172 5.54 -9.27 4.50
C THR A 172 4.66 -9.86 5.59
N VAL A 173 3.63 -9.14 5.98
CA VAL A 173 2.67 -9.60 7.00
C VAL A 173 1.76 -10.68 6.41
N MET A 174 1.66 -11.80 7.11
CA MET A 174 0.82 -12.94 6.72
C MET A 174 -0.61 -12.76 7.25
N PHE A 175 -1.57 -13.47 6.67
CA PHE A 175 -2.89 -13.56 7.27
C PHE A 175 -2.81 -14.23 8.64
N GLY A 176 -3.51 -13.63 9.63
CA GLY A 176 -3.42 -14.03 11.04
C GLY A 176 -2.20 -13.47 11.78
N GLU A 177 -1.23 -12.89 11.09
CA GLU A 177 -0.09 -12.23 11.74
C GLU A 177 -0.46 -10.84 12.26
N PRO A 178 -0.12 -10.50 13.51
CA PRO A 178 -0.26 -9.13 13.99
C PRO A 178 0.59 -8.16 13.16
N ILE A 179 0.01 -7.01 12.81
CA ILE A 179 0.77 -5.91 12.19
C ILE A 179 1.90 -5.51 13.15
N PRO A 180 3.13 -5.31 12.66
CA PRO A 180 4.22 -4.81 13.49
C PRO A 180 3.84 -3.50 14.20
N GLY A 181 4.10 -3.41 15.51
CA GLY A 181 3.66 -2.30 16.34
C GLY A 181 4.17 -0.95 15.83
N ASP A 182 5.43 -0.90 15.38
CA ASP A 182 6.04 0.31 14.81
C ASP A 182 5.27 0.81 13.56
N ALA A 183 4.87 -0.10 12.67
CA ALA A 183 4.09 0.27 11.49
C ALA A 183 2.66 0.69 11.85
N LEU A 184 2.01 -0.02 12.79
CA LEU A 184 0.66 0.30 13.24
C LEU A 184 0.60 1.65 13.96
N ASP A 185 1.58 1.92 14.83
CA ASP A 185 1.70 3.17 15.58
C ASP A 185 1.89 4.36 14.62
N GLU A 186 2.76 4.22 13.62
CA GLU A 186 2.99 5.26 12.62
C GLU A 186 1.75 5.50 11.75
N CYS A 187 1.08 4.44 11.26
CA CYS A 187 -0.17 4.60 10.52
C CYS A 187 -1.25 5.33 11.35
N THR A 188 -1.35 4.95 12.63
CA THR A 188 -2.31 5.60 13.56
C THR A 188 -1.96 7.07 13.78
N HIS A 189 -0.67 7.37 13.95
CA HIS A 189 -0.17 8.74 14.12
C HIS A 189 -0.50 9.61 12.90
N GLN A 190 -0.15 9.13 11.70
CA GLN A 190 -0.39 9.85 10.45
C GLN A 190 -1.90 10.04 10.18
N THR A 191 -2.72 9.03 10.49
CA THR A 191 -4.19 9.12 10.36
C THR A 191 -4.78 10.20 11.28
N ARG A 192 -4.26 10.35 12.50
CA ARG A 192 -4.71 11.38 13.45
C ARG A 192 -4.32 12.79 13.04
N LEU A 193 -3.19 12.98 12.39
CA LEU A 193 -2.75 14.27 11.87
C LEU A 193 -3.48 14.67 10.59
N CYS A 194 -3.99 13.69 9.86
CA CYS A 194 -4.56 13.83 8.53
C CYS A 194 -5.80 14.71 8.52
N ASP A 195 -5.80 15.77 7.70
CA ASP A 195 -7.00 16.58 7.39
C ASP A 195 -7.45 16.42 5.93
N CYS A 196 -6.67 15.67 5.10
CA CYS A 196 -7.08 15.23 3.76
C CYS A 196 -6.45 13.87 3.46
N MET A 197 -7.27 12.85 3.16
CA MET A 197 -6.78 11.51 2.83
C MET A 197 -7.13 11.11 1.40
N LEU A 198 -6.11 10.75 0.63
CA LEU A 198 -6.25 10.16 -0.70
C LEU A 198 -6.37 8.64 -0.56
N LEU A 199 -7.43 8.04 -1.08
CA LEU A 199 -7.67 6.61 -1.10
C LEU A 199 -7.40 6.10 -2.52
N VAL A 200 -6.22 5.50 -2.75
CA VAL A 200 -5.77 5.18 -4.10
C VAL A 200 -5.73 3.67 -4.32
N GLY A 201 -6.59 3.18 -5.22
CA GLY A 201 -6.58 1.78 -5.65
C GLY A 201 -6.74 0.76 -4.51
N THR A 202 -7.44 1.13 -3.42
CA THR A 202 -7.72 0.22 -2.30
C THR A 202 -9.17 -0.22 -2.30
N SER A 203 -9.41 -1.50 -1.99
CA SER A 203 -10.76 -2.04 -1.77
C SER A 203 -11.27 -1.78 -0.35
N ALA A 204 -10.39 -1.37 0.57
CA ALA A 204 -10.69 -1.05 1.96
C ALA A 204 -11.50 -2.14 2.70
N VAL A 205 -11.10 -3.40 2.57
CA VAL A 205 -11.77 -4.55 3.21
C VAL A 205 -10.87 -5.34 4.16
N VAL A 206 -9.56 -5.04 4.20
CA VAL A 206 -8.59 -5.76 5.04
C VAL A 206 -8.26 -4.92 6.28
N TYR A 207 -8.68 -5.41 7.45
CA TYR A 207 -8.40 -4.78 8.74
C TYR A 207 -7.02 -5.18 9.29
N PRO A 208 -6.34 -4.27 10.04
CA PRO A 208 -6.83 -2.96 10.53
C PRO A 208 -6.76 -1.81 9.50
N ALA A 209 -6.07 -1.98 8.37
CA ALA A 209 -5.85 -0.91 7.40
C ALA A 209 -7.16 -0.27 6.90
N ALA A 210 -8.21 -1.06 6.69
CA ALA A 210 -9.52 -0.59 6.26
C ALA A 210 -10.20 0.36 7.26
N GLY A 211 -9.75 0.43 8.50
CA GLY A 211 -10.29 1.32 9.54
C GLY A 211 -9.79 2.76 9.43
N PHE A 212 -8.55 2.99 8.98
CA PHE A 212 -7.93 4.32 8.97
C PHE A 212 -8.72 5.40 8.21
N PRO A 213 -9.32 5.12 7.04
CA PRO A 213 -10.14 6.14 6.38
C PRO A 213 -11.35 6.58 7.19
N ALA A 214 -12.02 5.66 7.87
CA ALA A 214 -13.16 5.99 8.74
C ALA A 214 -12.69 6.81 9.95
N ASP A 215 -11.55 6.46 10.56
CA ASP A 215 -10.96 7.19 11.67
C ASP A 215 -10.55 8.61 11.26
N ALA A 216 -9.94 8.79 10.09
CA ALA A 216 -9.61 10.09 9.52
C ALA A 216 -10.87 10.91 9.28
N LYS A 217 -11.94 10.30 8.71
CA LYS A 217 -13.22 10.97 8.48
C LYS A 217 -13.87 11.43 9.77
N MET A 218 -13.89 10.59 10.80
CA MET A 218 -14.41 10.94 12.13
C MET A 218 -13.61 12.09 12.79
N SER A 219 -12.33 12.20 12.46
CA SER A 219 -11.45 13.29 12.91
C SER A 219 -11.58 14.56 12.06
N GLY A 220 -12.49 14.58 11.07
CA GLY A 220 -12.80 15.75 10.24
C GLY A 220 -12.00 15.84 8.92
N ALA A 221 -11.23 14.82 8.57
CA ALA A 221 -10.51 14.80 7.31
C ALA A 221 -11.46 14.72 6.09
N ARG A 222 -11.06 15.33 4.99
CA ARG A 222 -11.68 15.10 3.68
C ARG A 222 -11.15 13.82 3.09
N LEU A 223 -12.03 12.98 2.54
CA LEU A 223 -11.66 11.76 1.83
C LEU A 223 -11.82 11.94 0.34
N ILE A 224 -10.78 11.60 -0.41
CA ILE A 224 -10.73 11.64 -1.88
C ILE A 224 -10.46 10.24 -2.39
N GLU A 225 -11.46 9.60 -3.00
CA GLU A 225 -11.30 8.26 -3.59
C GLU A 225 -10.82 8.35 -5.05
N ILE A 226 -9.78 7.59 -5.37
CA ILE A 226 -9.24 7.42 -6.73
C ILE A 226 -9.27 5.93 -7.04
N ASN A 227 -10.35 5.50 -7.70
CA ASN A 227 -10.60 4.09 -7.98
C ASN A 227 -11.55 3.94 -9.17
N PRO A 228 -11.28 3.04 -10.13
CA PRO A 228 -12.19 2.79 -11.24
C PRO A 228 -13.53 2.17 -10.81
N ASN A 229 -13.56 1.50 -9.66
CA ASN A 229 -14.74 0.83 -9.12
C ASN A 229 -15.22 1.48 -7.82
N GLU A 230 -16.50 1.30 -7.50
CA GLU A 230 -17.02 1.61 -6.18
C GLU A 230 -16.43 0.69 -5.12
N THR A 231 -16.25 1.24 -3.91
CA THR A 231 -15.75 0.52 -2.74
C THR A 231 -16.68 0.73 -1.55
N PRO A 232 -16.58 -0.05 -0.48
CA PRO A 232 -17.30 0.21 0.77
C PRO A 232 -17.05 1.61 1.37
N LEU A 233 -15.94 2.27 0.99
CA LEU A 233 -15.63 3.63 1.44
C LEU A 233 -16.23 4.71 0.56
N THR A 234 -16.66 4.42 -0.67
CA THR A 234 -17.22 5.43 -1.59
C THR A 234 -18.31 6.31 -0.94
N PRO A 235 -19.25 5.78 -0.13
CA PRO A 235 -20.26 6.61 0.52
C PRO A 235 -19.71 7.58 1.57
N LEU A 236 -18.49 7.37 2.07
CA LEU A 236 -17.83 8.25 3.06
C LEU A 236 -16.99 9.33 2.39
N CYS A 237 -16.68 9.18 1.09
CA CYS A 237 -15.78 10.06 0.37
C CYS A 237 -16.47 11.37 -0.02
N ASP A 238 -15.76 12.48 0.16
CA ASP A 238 -16.23 13.81 -0.23
C ASP A 238 -16.05 14.06 -1.73
N ILE A 239 -15.03 13.43 -2.32
CA ILE A 239 -14.68 13.57 -3.73
C ILE A 239 -14.31 12.19 -4.28
N VAL A 240 -14.78 11.88 -5.48
CA VAL A 240 -14.53 10.59 -6.13
C VAL A 240 -14.01 10.81 -7.56
N LEU A 241 -12.82 10.30 -7.84
CA LEU A 241 -12.22 10.22 -9.17
C LEU A 241 -12.41 8.80 -9.72
N ARG A 242 -13.43 8.58 -10.53
CA ARG A 242 -13.84 7.26 -11.03
C ARG A 242 -13.05 6.87 -12.28
N ALA A 243 -11.72 6.67 -12.09
CA ALA A 243 -10.80 6.27 -13.17
C ALA A 243 -9.58 5.55 -12.57
N PRO A 244 -8.74 4.86 -13.39
CA PRO A 244 -7.47 4.30 -12.96
C PRO A 244 -6.53 5.35 -12.35
N ALA A 245 -5.67 4.94 -11.43
CA ALA A 245 -4.79 5.85 -10.70
C ALA A 245 -3.79 6.56 -11.62
N GLY A 246 -3.22 5.85 -12.59
CA GLY A 246 -2.28 6.42 -13.56
C GLY A 246 -2.90 7.43 -14.51
N ALA A 247 -4.22 7.34 -14.76
CA ALA A 247 -4.95 8.33 -15.53
C ALA A 247 -5.41 9.54 -14.70
N SER A 248 -5.64 9.34 -13.39
CA SER A 248 -6.21 10.36 -12.50
C SER A 248 -5.17 11.23 -11.80
N LEU A 249 -4.10 10.62 -11.28
CA LEU A 249 -3.13 11.31 -10.44
C LEU A 249 -2.25 12.32 -11.18
N PRO A 250 -1.69 12.04 -12.38
CA PRO A 250 -0.85 13.02 -13.07
C PRO A 250 -1.56 14.35 -13.37
N PRO A 251 -2.79 14.39 -13.95
CA PRO A 251 -3.50 15.65 -14.15
C PRO A 251 -3.90 16.33 -12.83
N LEU A 252 -4.20 15.55 -11.78
CA LEU A 252 -4.47 16.09 -10.45
C LEU A 252 -3.24 16.83 -9.89
N VAL A 253 -2.06 16.23 -9.99
CA VAL A 253 -0.80 16.86 -9.55
C VAL A 253 -0.50 18.15 -10.30
N GLU A 254 -0.74 18.18 -11.58
CA GLU A 254 -0.56 19.41 -12.37
C GLU A 254 -1.49 20.53 -11.90
N ARG A 255 -2.76 20.23 -11.59
CA ARG A 255 -3.71 21.20 -11.03
C ARG A 255 -3.27 21.67 -9.62
N VAL A 256 -2.79 20.76 -8.78
CA VAL A 256 -2.22 21.10 -7.45
C VAL A 256 -1.05 22.05 -7.61
N ARG A 257 -0.12 21.77 -8.54
CA ARG A 257 1.04 22.64 -8.81
C ARG A 257 0.60 24.04 -9.22
N GLN A 258 -0.36 24.17 -10.11
CA GLN A 258 -0.89 25.46 -10.57
C GLN A 258 -1.52 26.25 -9.42
N LEU A 259 -2.29 25.59 -8.56
CA LEU A 259 -2.94 26.23 -7.39
C LEU A 259 -1.96 26.62 -6.28
N ALA A 260 -0.91 25.83 -6.07
CA ALA A 260 0.09 26.10 -5.04
C ALA A 260 1.06 27.24 -5.42
N MET A 261 1.13 27.62 -6.71
CA MET A 261 1.96 28.70 -7.23
C MET A 261 1.20 30.02 -7.42
N ALA A 262 -0.15 29.98 -7.30
CA ALA A 262 -1.03 31.13 -7.48
C ALA A 262 -1.26 31.89 -6.15
#